data_70cad4433f810ac93700c4dd38400e0d
#
_entry.id   70cad4433f810ac93700c4dd38400e0d
#
_cell.length_a   1.000
_cell.length_b   1.000
_cell.length_c   1.000
_cell.angle_alpha   90.00
_cell.angle_beta   90.00
_cell.angle_gamma   90.00
#
_symmetry.space_group_name_H-M   'P 1'
#
loop_
_entity.id
_entity.type
_entity.pdbx_description
1 polymer ?
#
loop_
_entity_poly.entity_id
_entity_poly.type
_entity_poly.pdbx_seq_one_letter_code
_entity_poly.pdbx_strand_id
1 'polypeptide(L)'
;MARRTRRDPPIPPVAARPERQVAFALGLSAESRAAALLIAKGYRIVARRFRSPVGEIDIVARRGRALIFVEVKARGRLEDAAEAVIVRQQRRIIAAAEAWLASHPDDVNCDIRFDVMLVAPRSLPRHIVAAFDASN
;
A
#
# COMPACT_ATOMS: atom_id res chain seq x y z
N MET A 1 -9.60 21.65 4.94
CA MET A 1 -9.24 21.45 4.27
C MET A 1 -8.53 21.72 3.56
N ALA A 2 -8.15 21.60 3.45
CA ALA A 2 -7.55 21.85 2.72
C ALA A 2 -7.52 21.98 1.79
N ARG A 3 -7.67 22.09 1.48
CA ARG A 3 -7.74 22.07 0.60
C ARG A 3 -7.44 22.46 -0.18
N ARG A 4 -7.48 22.75 -0.42
CA ARG A 4 -7.36 22.67 -1.52
C ARG A 4 -7.07 23.68 -2.17
N THR A 5 -6.43 24.10 -2.38
CA THR A 5 -6.08 24.93 -3.06
C THR A 5 -6.48 24.75 -4.17
N ARG A 6 -7.23 24.26 -4.27
CA ARG A 6 -7.50 23.90 -5.29
C ARG A 6 -8.80 23.97 -5.60
N ARG A 7 -9.32 23.81 -6.68
CA ARG A 7 -10.63 23.79 -6.98
C ARG A 7 -11.24 22.58 -6.60
N ASP A 8 -12.49 22.54 -6.24
CA ASP A 8 -13.15 21.33 -5.87
C ASP A 8 -13.24 20.37 -7.01
N PRO A 9 -12.99 19.10 -6.76
CA PRO A 9 -13.18 18.11 -7.80
C PRO A 9 -14.66 17.89 -8.08
N PRO A 10 -15.00 17.35 -9.23
CA PRO A 10 -16.40 17.05 -9.53
C PRO A 10 -16.95 15.99 -8.60
N ILE A 11 -18.23 16.04 -8.38
CA ILE A 11 -18.89 15.07 -7.54
C ILE A 11 -19.13 13.80 -8.34
N PRO A 12 -18.71 12.63 -7.80
CA PRO A 12 -18.88 11.39 -8.54
C PRO A 12 -20.33 10.93 -8.53
N PRO A 13 -20.67 10.00 -9.40
CA PRO A 13 -22.01 9.43 -9.40
C PRO A 13 -22.37 8.80 -8.07
N VAL A 14 -23.65 8.76 -7.79
CA VAL A 14 -24.15 8.32 -6.50
C VAL A 14 -23.94 6.84 -6.24
N ALA A 15 -23.69 6.05 -7.23
CA ALA A 15 -23.62 4.60 -7.06
C ALA A 15 -22.57 4.12 -6.11
N ALA A 16 -21.49 4.87 -5.93
CA ALA A 16 -20.39 4.44 -5.08
C ALA A 16 -20.70 4.72 -3.62
N ARG A 17 -20.08 3.96 -2.72
CA ARG A 17 -20.19 4.23 -1.31
C ARG A 17 -19.53 5.57 -0.99
N PRO A 18 -19.95 6.21 0.11
CA PRO A 18 -19.42 7.53 0.44
C PRO A 18 -17.91 7.60 0.51
N GLU A 19 -17.25 6.61 1.14
CA GLU A 19 -15.81 6.66 1.24
C GLU A 19 -15.13 6.52 -0.11
N ARG A 20 -15.70 5.75 -1.02
CA ARG A 20 -15.14 5.64 -2.37
C ARG A 20 -15.43 6.89 -3.17
N GLN A 21 -16.58 7.49 -2.94
CA GLN A 21 -16.88 8.74 -3.62
C GLN A 21 -15.90 9.83 -3.23
N VAL A 22 -15.58 9.92 -1.94
CA VAL A 22 -14.64 10.92 -1.47
C VAL A 22 -13.26 10.66 -2.08
N ALA A 23 -12.80 9.42 -2.06
CA ALA A 23 -11.49 9.11 -2.61
C ALA A 23 -11.43 9.41 -4.11
N PHE A 24 -12.48 9.08 -4.85
CA PHE A 24 -12.53 9.34 -6.27
C PHE A 24 -12.57 10.84 -6.54
N ALA A 25 -13.40 11.58 -5.82
CA ALA A 25 -13.54 13.00 -6.01
C ALA A 25 -12.24 13.75 -5.71
N LEU A 26 -11.46 13.26 -4.76
CA LEU A 26 -10.17 13.86 -4.43
C LEU A 26 -9.06 13.39 -5.34
N GLY A 27 -9.32 12.45 -6.26
CA GLY A 27 -8.31 11.98 -7.19
C GLY A 27 -7.19 11.22 -6.53
N LEU A 28 -7.49 10.49 -5.46
CA LEU A 28 -6.46 9.76 -4.74
C LEU A 28 -5.87 8.65 -5.58
N SER A 29 -4.57 8.53 -5.55
CA SER A 29 -3.87 7.47 -6.23
C SER A 29 -4.16 6.12 -5.58
N ALA A 30 -3.82 5.05 -6.28
CA ALA A 30 -3.95 3.71 -5.72
C ALA A 30 -3.16 3.59 -4.43
N GLU A 31 -1.96 4.14 -4.40
CA GLU A 31 -1.13 4.09 -3.19
C GLU A 31 -1.77 4.84 -2.04
N SER A 32 -2.37 6.02 -2.30
CA SER A 32 -3.04 6.78 -1.25
C SER A 32 -4.27 6.04 -0.73
N ARG A 33 -5.00 5.38 -1.61
CA ARG A 33 -6.16 4.59 -1.20
C ARG A 33 -5.73 3.40 -0.34
N ALA A 34 -4.65 2.75 -0.72
CA ALA A 34 -4.09 1.66 0.06
C ALA A 34 -3.65 2.15 1.45
N ALA A 35 -2.95 3.28 1.49
CA ALA A 35 -2.51 3.85 2.76
C ALA A 35 -3.70 4.20 3.64
N ALA A 36 -4.77 4.75 3.07
CA ALA A 36 -5.96 5.09 3.84
C ALA A 36 -6.59 3.86 4.48
N LEU A 37 -6.65 2.73 3.74
CA LEU A 37 -7.19 1.51 4.32
C LEU A 37 -6.31 1.00 5.45
N LEU A 38 -5.00 1.06 5.28
CA LEU A 38 -4.08 0.61 6.33
C LEU A 38 -4.26 1.46 7.59
N ILE A 39 -4.40 2.77 7.44
CA ILE A 39 -4.64 3.66 8.57
C ILE A 39 -5.94 3.28 9.26
N ALA A 40 -6.99 3.00 8.49
CA ALA A 40 -8.27 2.59 9.05
C ALA A 40 -8.14 1.27 9.82
N LYS A 41 -7.20 0.42 9.45
CA LYS A 41 -6.94 -0.85 10.14
C LYS A 41 -6.00 -0.71 11.32
N GLY A 42 -5.59 0.51 11.64
CA GLY A 42 -4.75 0.77 12.80
C GLY A 42 -3.26 0.82 12.53
N TYR A 43 -2.85 0.79 11.28
CA TYR A 43 -1.44 0.91 10.95
C TYR A 43 -1.02 2.37 10.92
N ARG A 44 0.22 2.62 11.28
CA ARG A 44 0.85 3.91 11.09
C ARG A 44 1.72 3.81 9.83
N ILE A 45 1.57 4.75 8.93
CA ILE A 45 2.38 4.76 7.72
C ILE A 45 3.74 5.34 8.09
N VAL A 46 4.77 4.53 7.94
CA VAL A 46 6.13 4.92 8.31
C VAL A 46 6.83 5.58 7.14
N ALA A 47 6.61 5.07 5.94
CA ALA A 47 7.20 5.66 4.73
C ALA A 47 6.37 5.29 3.53
N ARG A 48 6.45 6.13 2.50
CA ARG A 48 5.84 5.86 1.21
C ARG A 48 6.92 5.99 0.15
N ARG A 49 6.88 5.07 -0.82
CA ARG A 49 7.81 5.08 -1.94
C ARG A 49 9.26 5.05 -1.49
N PHE A 50 9.55 4.11 -0.61
CA PHE A 50 10.93 3.93 -0.20
C PHE A 50 11.72 3.37 -1.38
N ARG A 51 12.80 4.05 -1.75
CA ARG A 51 13.63 3.66 -2.88
C ARG A 51 15.03 3.32 -2.42
N SER A 52 15.57 2.28 -3.04
CA SER A 52 16.95 1.89 -2.80
C SER A 52 17.54 1.47 -4.13
N PRO A 53 18.87 1.32 -4.23
CA PRO A 53 19.47 0.84 -5.47
C PRO A 53 18.99 -0.54 -5.89
N VAL A 54 18.46 -1.33 -4.95
CA VAL A 54 18.08 -2.71 -5.24
C VAL A 54 16.58 -2.91 -5.40
N GLY A 55 15.78 -1.88 -5.17
CA GLY A 55 14.33 -1.98 -5.36
C GLY A 55 13.57 -0.91 -4.62
N GLU A 56 12.25 -0.95 -4.74
CA GLU A 56 11.35 0.01 -4.11
C GLU A 56 10.30 -0.70 -3.30
N ILE A 57 9.79 0.00 -2.29
CA ILE A 57 8.64 -0.46 -1.51
C ILE A 57 7.61 0.65 -1.53
N ASP A 58 6.39 0.31 -1.90
CA ASP A 58 5.35 1.33 -2.02
C ASP A 58 4.96 1.93 -0.68
N ILE A 59 4.77 1.08 0.33
CA ILE A 59 4.38 1.55 1.66
C ILE A 59 5.11 0.72 2.70
N VAL A 60 5.66 1.39 3.71
CA VAL A 60 6.15 0.74 4.92
C VAL A 60 5.22 1.19 6.04
N ALA A 61 4.64 0.25 6.76
CA ALA A 61 3.66 0.56 7.79
C ALA A 61 3.90 -0.30 9.03
N ARG A 62 3.39 0.17 10.15
CA ARG A 62 3.63 -0.50 11.42
C ARG A 62 2.37 -0.51 12.27
N ARG A 63 2.11 -1.65 12.89
CA ARG A 63 1.05 -1.78 13.87
C ARG A 63 1.57 -2.69 14.98
N GLY A 64 1.81 -2.13 16.17
CA GLY A 64 2.41 -2.89 17.27
C GLY A 64 3.80 -3.37 16.86
N ARG A 65 4.04 -4.66 16.97
CA ARG A 65 5.33 -5.24 16.60
C ARG A 65 5.40 -5.58 15.11
N ALA A 66 4.28 -5.51 14.40
CA ALA A 66 4.28 -5.86 12.99
C ALA A 66 4.81 -4.68 12.16
N LEU A 67 5.85 -4.94 11.38
CA LEU A 67 6.36 -3.99 10.40
C LEU A 67 6.10 -4.61 9.04
N ILE A 68 5.26 -3.98 8.24
CA ILE A 68 4.86 -4.55 6.96
C ILE A 68 5.42 -3.73 5.81
N PHE A 69 5.88 -4.46 4.80
CA PHE A 69 6.33 -3.88 3.55
C PHE A 69 5.28 -4.23 2.52
N VAL A 70 4.65 -3.21 1.94
CA VAL A 70 3.44 -3.39 1.15
C VAL A 70 3.68 -3.01 -0.31
N GLU A 71 3.32 -3.94 -1.18
CA GLU A 71 3.30 -3.68 -2.62
C GLU A 71 1.86 -3.33 -3.00
N VAL A 72 1.67 -2.22 -3.70
CA VAL A 72 0.36 -1.78 -4.15
C VAL A 72 0.20 -2.13 -5.62
N LYS A 73 -0.83 -2.91 -5.94
CA LYS A 73 -1.13 -3.31 -7.31
C LYS A 73 -2.46 -2.71 -7.73
N ALA A 74 -2.42 -1.83 -8.72
CA ALA A 74 -3.62 -1.24 -9.27
C ALA A 74 -4.07 -2.05 -10.46
N ARG A 75 -5.36 -2.39 -10.51
CA ARG A 75 -5.94 -3.18 -11.58
C ARG A 75 -7.28 -2.58 -11.97
N GLY A 76 -7.75 -2.92 -13.16
CA GLY A 76 -9.06 -2.49 -13.59
C GLY A 76 -10.17 -3.10 -12.76
N ARG A 77 -9.99 -4.33 -12.33
CA ARG A 77 -10.93 -5.04 -11.46
C ARG A 77 -10.15 -5.88 -10.47
N LEU A 78 -10.75 -6.10 -9.30
CA LEU A 78 -10.07 -6.91 -8.29
C LEU A 78 -9.82 -8.34 -8.73
N GLU A 79 -10.73 -8.88 -9.55
CA GLU A 79 -10.54 -10.24 -10.05
C GLU A 79 -9.26 -10.35 -10.89
N ASP A 80 -8.88 -9.28 -11.56
CA ASP A 80 -7.69 -9.30 -12.39
C ASP A 80 -6.41 -9.25 -11.58
N ALA A 81 -6.53 -8.99 -10.29
CA ALA A 81 -5.38 -8.88 -9.42
C ALA A 81 -5.03 -10.21 -8.76
N ALA A 82 -5.64 -11.28 -9.23
CA ALA A 82 -5.34 -12.60 -8.69
C ALA A 82 -3.91 -13.03 -9.01
N GLU A 83 -3.30 -12.43 -10.06
CA GLU A 83 -1.94 -12.80 -10.29
C GLU A 83 -1.10 -12.20 -9.22
N ALA A 84 -0.48 -13.07 -8.48
CA ALA A 84 0.36 -12.68 -7.38
C ALA A 84 1.56 -11.89 -7.90
N VAL A 85 2.21 -11.20 -7.00
CA VAL A 85 3.48 -10.56 -7.30
C VAL A 85 4.44 -11.65 -7.74
N ILE A 86 5.01 -11.51 -8.93
CA ILE A 86 5.89 -12.55 -9.48
C ILE A 86 7.18 -12.63 -8.66
N VAL A 87 7.84 -13.78 -8.74
CA VAL A 87 9.00 -14.07 -7.91
C VAL A 87 10.08 -13.00 -8.05
N ARG A 88 10.32 -12.51 -9.26
CA ARG A 88 11.35 -11.47 -9.46
C ARG A 88 11.00 -10.20 -8.71
N GLN A 89 9.72 -9.80 -8.72
CA GLN A 89 9.29 -8.64 -7.94
C GLN A 89 9.41 -8.89 -6.44
N GLN A 90 9.06 -10.10 -6.00
CA GLN A 90 9.19 -10.45 -4.59
C GLN A 90 10.64 -10.30 -4.14
N ARG A 91 11.59 -10.77 -4.94
CA ARG A 91 13.01 -10.66 -4.59
C ARG A 91 13.45 -9.21 -4.49
N ARG A 92 12.96 -8.36 -5.39
CA ARG A 92 13.32 -6.94 -5.34
C ARG A 92 12.73 -6.26 -4.12
N ILE A 93 11.50 -6.61 -3.75
CA ILE A 93 10.88 -6.05 -2.55
C ILE A 93 11.63 -6.52 -1.32
N ILE A 94 12.00 -7.80 -1.25
CA ILE A 94 12.75 -8.34 -0.13
C ILE A 94 14.11 -7.63 -0.02
N ALA A 95 14.79 -7.43 -1.14
CA ALA A 95 16.08 -6.73 -1.12
C ALA A 95 15.92 -5.28 -0.64
N ALA A 96 14.84 -4.62 -1.07
CA ALA A 96 14.58 -3.26 -0.59
C ALA A 96 14.26 -3.24 0.89
N ALA A 97 13.56 -4.25 1.39
CA ALA A 97 13.27 -4.36 2.82
C ALA A 97 14.56 -4.56 3.62
N GLU A 98 15.50 -5.34 3.09
CA GLU A 98 16.80 -5.49 3.73
C GLU A 98 17.54 -4.16 3.80
N ALA A 99 17.45 -3.37 2.70
CA ALA A 99 18.05 -2.04 2.70
C ALA A 99 17.38 -1.13 3.73
N TRP A 100 16.05 -1.24 3.89
CA TRP A 100 15.35 -0.49 4.91
C TRP A 100 15.87 -0.85 6.29
N LEU A 101 15.95 -2.14 6.60
CA LEU A 101 16.38 -2.59 7.92
C LEU A 101 17.82 -2.20 8.20
N ALA A 102 18.66 -2.17 7.18
CA ALA A 102 20.05 -1.76 7.35
C ALA A 102 20.14 -0.28 7.76
N SER A 103 19.22 0.55 7.31
CA SER A 103 19.21 1.96 7.67
C SER A 103 18.27 2.29 8.83
N HIS A 104 17.55 1.30 9.34
CA HIS A 104 16.64 1.45 10.48
C HIS A 104 16.89 0.32 11.46
N PRO A 105 18.04 0.32 12.13
CA PRO A 105 18.41 -0.83 12.96
C PRO A 105 17.45 -1.14 14.11
N ASP A 106 16.68 -0.15 14.56
CA ASP A 106 15.71 -0.39 15.61
C ASP A 106 14.57 -1.28 15.15
N ASP A 107 14.37 -1.41 13.83
CA ASP A 107 13.27 -2.19 13.29
C ASP A 107 13.58 -3.68 13.15
N VAL A 108 14.84 -4.09 13.37
CA VAL A 108 15.20 -5.50 13.17
C VAL A 108 14.48 -6.44 14.14
N ASN A 109 14.00 -5.91 15.26
CA ASN A 109 13.27 -6.73 16.25
C ASN A 109 11.76 -6.76 15.99
N CYS A 110 11.28 -6.09 14.96
CA CYS A 110 9.89 -6.15 14.60
C CYS A 110 9.56 -7.47 13.92
N ASP A 111 8.29 -7.82 13.91
CA ASP A 111 7.81 -8.95 13.14
C ASP A 111 7.61 -8.48 11.71
N ILE A 112 8.48 -8.93 10.82
CA ILE A 112 8.50 -8.45 9.43
C ILE A 112 7.50 -9.26 8.61
N ARG A 113 6.73 -8.56 7.76
CA ARG A 113 5.74 -9.22 6.93
C ARG A 113 5.65 -8.51 5.59
N PHE A 114 5.41 -9.27 4.52
CA PHE A 114 5.25 -8.73 3.18
C PHE A 114 3.81 -8.87 2.75
N ASP A 115 3.15 -7.75 2.52
CA ASP A 115 1.75 -7.71 2.18
C ASP A 115 1.55 -7.13 0.78
N VAL A 116 0.42 -7.42 0.19
CA VAL A 116 0.03 -6.83 -1.09
C VAL A 116 -1.32 -6.15 -0.92
N MET A 117 -1.46 -4.99 -1.51
CA MET A 117 -2.71 -4.26 -1.50
C MET A 117 -3.21 -4.14 -2.93
N LEU A 118 -4.35 -4.76 -3.21
CA LEU A 118 -4.95 -4.71 -4.54
C LEU A 118 -5.95 -3.57 -4.59
N VAL A 119 -5.80 -2.68 -5.55
CA VAL A 119 -6.64 -1.50 -5.65
C VAL A 119 -7.30 -1.47 -7.01
N ALA A 120 -8.62 -1.34 -7.03
CA ALA A 120 -9.39 -1.23 -8.26
C ALA A 120 -10.39 -0.10 -8.12
N PRO A 121 -10.83 0.49 -9.24
CA PRO A 121 -11.85 1.53 -9.18
C PRO A 121 -13.13 1.01 -8.56
N ARG A 122 -13.79 1.85 -7.78
CA ARG A 122 -15.11 1.55 -7.22
C ARG A 122 -15.14 0.39 -6.27
N SER A 123 -13.98 0.01 -5.75
CA SER A 123 -13.88 -1.06 -4.76
C SER A 123 -13.00 -0.60 -3.63
N LEU A 124 -13.26 -1.10 -2.44
CA LEU A 124 -12.29 -0.90 -1.37
C LEU A 124 -11.03 -1.68 -1.70
N PRO A 125 -9.87 -1.18 -1.35
CA PRO A 125 -8.65 -1.95 -1.54
C PRO A 125 -8.73 -3.28 -0.81
N ARG A 126 -8.13 -4.30 -1.39
CA ARG A 126 -8.10 -5.63 -0.81
C ARG A 126 -6.71 -5.89 -0.26
N HIS A 127 -6.63 -6.14 1.03
CA HIS A 127 -5.37 -6.33 1.71
C HIS A 127 -5.05 -7.82 1.82
N ILE A 128 -3.98 -8.25 1.18
CA ILE A 128 -3.51 -9.63 1.26
C ILE A 128 -2.35 -9.66 2.24
N VAL A 129 -2.62 -10.21 3.41
CA VAL A 129 -1.66 -10.27 4.51
C VAL A 129 -0.72 -11.43 4.26
N ALA A 130 0.57 -11.22 4.50
CA ALA A 130 1.59 -12.26 4.35
C ALA A 130 1.54 -12.90 2.97
N ALA A 131 1.52 -12.06 1.93
CA ALA A 131 1.38 -12.51 0.56
C ALA A 131 2.57 -13.35 0.11
N PHE A 132 3.74 -13.10 0.66
CA PHE A 132 4.95 -13.90 0.42
C PHE A 132 5.90 -13.67 1.57
N ASP A 133 6.98 -14.43 1.62
CA ASP A 133 7.96 -14.26 2.68
C ASP A 133 9.37 -14.29 2.11
N ALA A 134 10.33 -13.99 2.98
CA ALA A 134 11.71 -13.81 2.54
C ALA A 134 12.40 -15.11 2.13
N SER A 135 11.81 -16.25 2.43
CA SER A 135 12.41 -17.54 2.08
C SER A 135 12.09 -17.97 0.66
N ASN A 136 11.25 -17.24 -0.04
CA ASN A 136 10.90 -17.60 -1.42
C ASN A 136 11.99 -17.26 -2.42
#